data_879ea62444e15d5bb5f81b35f1ece2ff
#
_entry.id   879ea62444e15d5bb5f81b35f1ece2ff
#
_cell.length_a   1.000
_cell.length_b   1.000
_cell.length_c   1.000
_cell.angle_alpha   90.00
_cell.angle_beta   90.00
_cell.angle_gamma   90.00
#
_symmetry.space_group_name_H-M   'P 1'
#
loop_
_entity.id
_entity.type
_entity.pdbx_description
1 polymer ?
#
loop_
_entity_poly.entity_id
_entity_poly.type
_entity_poly.pdbx_seq_one_letter_code
_entity_poly.pdbx_strand_id
1 'polypeptide(L)'
;MIHGSAIVSPKAKIGENVNIGHFTVIHDNVIIGNNTTIEGYCEIGYPTPLALNQPLVIGNDSYIRSHSIFYAGSTFKDKLITGHRVTVREKTYAGNNLQIGTLSDVQGDCNIGDYVRAHSNVHIGKHSKIGNYIWIFPFVVLTNDPHPPSETMLGVTIKDYSIIATMSVLLPGVTVNELSLVGAHSLVKDDVETGTVVAGSPAKMICETSSVKLREHPELSAYPWPKHFDRGYPDVVINQWRKTFGEKII
;
A
#
# COMPACT_ATOMS: atom_id res chain seq x y z
N MET A 1 11.47 -23.53 -5.45
CA MET A 1 12.66 -23.78 -6.33
C MET A 1 13.49 -22.52 -6.43
N ILE A 2 14.83 -22.63 -6.30
CA ILE A 2 15.75 -21.49 -6.47
C ILE A 2 16.45 -21.65 -7.83
N HIS A 3 16.36 -20.64 -8.69
CA HIS A 3 17.00 -20.67 -10.00
C HIS A 3 18.54 -20.65 -9.85
N GLY A 4 19.25 -21.41 -10.69
CA GLY A 4 20.71 -21.57 -10.58
C GLY A 4 21.53 -20.28 -10.78
N SER A 5 20.95 -19.22 -11.36
CA SER A 5 21.59 -17.90 -11.48
C SER A 5 21.20 -16.91 -10.37
N ALA A 6 20.35 -17.30 -9.43
CA ALA A 6 20.05 -16.47 -8.26
C ALA A 6 21.23 -16.48 -7.27
N ILE A 7 21.48 -15.34 -6.64
CA ILE A 7 22.49 -15.19 -5.59
C ILE A 7 21.76 -15.09 -4.27
N VAL A 8 21.84 -16.15 -3.46
CA VAL A 8 21.16 -16.19 -2.15
C VAL A 8 22.20 -16.25 -1.04
N SER A 9 22.17 -15.28 -0.14
CA SER A 9 23.07 -15.30 1.01
C SER A 9 22.83 -16.53 1.90
N PRO A 10 23.88 -17.21 2.36
CA PRO A 10 23.76 -18.32 3.30
C PRO A 10 23.21 -17.90 4.68
N LYS A 11 23.14 -16.60 4.96
CA LYS A 11 22.55 -16.05 6.20
C LYS A 11 21.05 -15.75 6.06
N ALA A 12 20.51 -15.75 4.84
CA ALA A 12 19.08 -15.59 4.63
C ALA A 12 18.31 -16.80 5.13
N LYS A 13 17.14 -16.55 5.73
CA LYS A 13 16.22 -17.61 6.17
C LYS A 13 15.11 -17.73 5.14
N ILE A 14 15.08 -18.84 4.44
CA ILE A 14 14.13 -19.12 3.37
C ILE A 14 13.16 -20.20 3.83
N GLY A 15 11.86 -19.91 3.77
CA GLY A 15 10.80 -20.84 4.14
C GLY A 15 10.61 -21.99 3.15
N GLU A 16 9.60 -22.80 3.40
CA GLU A 16 9.24 -23.94 2.55
C GLU A 16 8.54 -23.46 1.27
N ASN A 17 8.70 -24.20 0.17
CA ASN A 17 8.05 -23.95 -1.13
C ASN A 17 8.33 -22.54 -1.71
N VAL A 18 9.45 -21.94 -1.38
CA VAL A 18 9.83 -20.62 -1.92
C VAL A 18 10.40 -20.79 -3.33
N ASN A 19 9.94 -19.91 -4.24
CA ASN A 19 10.46 -19.81 -5.60
C ASN A 19 11.24 -18.51 -5.76
N ILE A 20 12.49 -18.60 -6.23
CA ILE A 20 13.37 -17.44 -6.51
C ILE A 20 13.80 -17.48 -7.95
N GLY A 21 13.45 -16.44 -8.70
CA GLY A 21 13.71 -16.30 -10.14
C GLY A 21 15.15 -16.00 -10.47
N HIS A 22 15.45 -16.03 -11.76
CA HIS A 22 16.79 -15.82 -12.31
C HIS A 22 17.34 -14.41 -11.99
N PHE A 23 18.66 -14.35 -11.74
CA PHE A 23 19.39 -13.10 -11.45
C PHE A 23 18.84 -12.27 -10.28
N THR A 24 18.06 -12.89 -9.40
CA THR A 24 17.60 -12.26 -8.16
C THR A 24 18.67 -12.40 -7.09
N VAL A 25 18.89 -11.32 -6.33
CA VAL A 25 19.82 -11.26 -5.20
C VAL A 25 19.04 -11.22 -3.91
N ILE A 26 19.30 -12.17 -3.01
CA ILE A 26 18.81 -12.18 -1.63
C ILE A 26 19.99 -11.88 -0.72
N HIS A 27 19.96 -10.73 -0.06
CA HIS A 27 21.03 -10.28 0.82
C HIS A 27 21.05 -10.97 2.17
N ASP A 28 22.06 -10.62 2.98
CA ASP A 28 22.11 -11.00 4.39
C ASP A 28 20.89 -10.48 5.17
N ASN A 29 20.57 -11.13 6.29
CA ASN A 29 19.52 -10.65 7.20
C ASN A 29 18.11 -10.51 6.54
N VAL A 30 17.79 -11.45 5.64
CA VAL A 30 16.46 -11.56 5.00
C VAL A 30 15.75 -12.80 5.54
N ILE A 31 14.46 -12.65 5.84
CA ILE A 31 13.56 -13.73 6.25
C ILE A 31 12.39 -13.77 5.27
N ILE A 32 12.20 -14.89 4.59
CA ILE A 32 11.13 -15.11 3.62
C ILE A 32 10.24 -16.24 4.12
N GLY A 33 8.94 -15.97 4.25
CA GLY A 33 7.93 -16.94 4.65
C GLY A 33 7.66 -18.00 3.58
N ASN A 34 6.85 -18.99 3.96
CA ASN A 34 6.51 -20.15 3.14
C ASN A 34 5.70 -19.75 1.89
N ASN A 35 5.72 -20.59 0.85
CA ASN A 35 4.94 -20.47 -0.38
C ASN A 35 5.12 -19.13 -1.12
N THR A 36 6.24 -18.45 -0.90
CA THR A 36 6.51 -17.12 -1.47
C THR A 36 7.22 -17.26 -2.81
N THR A 37 6.82 -16.45 -3.77
CA THR A 37 7.45 -16.37 -5.08
C THR A 37 8.08 -14.99 -5.28
N ILE A 38 9.35 -14.98 -5.66
CA ILE A 38 10.11 -13.79 -6.04
C ILE A 38 10.59 -14.01 -7.47
N GLU A 39 10.10 -13.21 -8.39
CA GLU A 39 10.49 -13.30 -9.80
C GLU A 39 11.94 -12.87 -10.04
N GLY A 40 12.36 -12.90 -11.28
CA GLY A 40 13.75 -12.58 -11.66
C GLY A 40 14.12 -11.10 -11.54
N TYR A 41 15.43 -10.84 -11.42
CA TYR A 41 16.02 -9.49 -11.37
C TYR A 41 15.56 -8.66 -10.17
N CYS A 42 15.16 -9.27 -9.08
CA CYS A 42 14.83 -8.59 -7.84
C CYS A 42 16.06 -8.43 -6.96
N GLU A 43 16.04 -7.40 -6.10
CA GLU A 43 17.04 -7.18 -5.07
C GLU A 43 16.36 -7.10 -3.71
N ILE A 44 16.56 -8.13 -2.88
CA ILE A 44 15.78 -8.38 -1.66
C ILE A 44 16.70 -8.26 -0.45
N GLY A 45 16.39 -7.31 0.42
CA GLY A 45 17.20 -6.98 1.58
C GLY A 45 18.36 -6.03 1.25
N TYR A 46 18.17 -5.13 0.27
CA TYR A 46 19.21 -4.17 -0.13
C TYR A 46 19.78 -3.46 1.10
N PRO A 47 21.11 -3.54 1.34
CA PRO A 47 21.70 -3.04 2.57
C PRO A 47 21.70 -1.51 2.63
N THR A 48 21.34 -0.97 3.78
CA THR A 48 21.39 0.46 4.07
C THR A 48 21.75 0.69 5.54
N PRO A 49 22.59 1.68 5.88
CA PRO A 49 22.85 2.05 7.27
C PRO A 49 21.58 2.47 8.02
N LEU A 50 20.58 2.99 7.31
CA LEU A 50 19.31 3.44 7.89
C LEU A 50 18.44 2.29 8.41
N ALA A 51 18.68 1.06 7.96
CA ALA A 51 18.01 -0.14 8.47
C ALA A 51 18.41 -0.50 9.89
N LEU A 52 19.51 0.06 10.42
CA LEU A 52 20.03 -0.22 11.79
C LEU A 52 20.20 -1.73 12.05
N ASN A 53 20.68 -2.47 11.06
CA ASN A 53 20.84 -3.93 11.08
C ASN A 53 19.52 -4.72 11.31
N GLN A 54 18.36 -4.10 11.19
CA GLN A 54 17.10 -4.82 11.26
C GLN A 54 16.89 -5.67 10.00
N PRO A 55 16.25 -6.85 10.12
CA PRO A 55 16.01 -7.72 8.98
C PRO A 55 14.95 -7.15 8.04
N LEU A 56 15.03 -7.56 6.78
CA LEU A 56 13.84 -7.56 5.92
C LEU A 56 13.04 -8.84 6.20
N VAL A 57 11.77 -8.69 6.54
CA VAL A 57 10.86 -9.81 6.76
C VAL A 57 9.75 -9.75 5.72
N ILE A 58 9.56 -10.84 4.97
CA ILE A 58 8.46 -11.04 4.02
C ILE A 58 7.67 -12.25 4.51
N GLY A 59 6.37 -12.07 4.78
CA GLY A 59 5.48 -13.12 5.25
C GLY A 59 5.17 -14.19 4.20
N ASN A 60 4.31 -15.12 4.60
CA ASN A 60 3.91 -16.26 3.77
C ASN A 60 3.06 -15.85 2.56
N ASP A 61 2.96 -16.74 1.57
CA ASP A 61 2.06 -16.63 0.41
C ASP A 61 2.25 -15.32 -0.38
N SER A 62 3.45 -14.76 -0.36
CA SER A 62 3.78 -13.48 -0.99
C SER A 62 4.20 -13.67 -2.45
N TYR A 63 3.94 -12.66 -3.29
CA TYR A 63 4.32 -12.67 -4.70
C TYR A 63 4.98 -11.36 -5.10
N ILE A 64 6.28 -11.37 -5.31
CA ILE A 64 7.09 -10.20 -5.68
C ILE A 64 7.48 -10.32 -7.15
N ARG A 65 6.97 -9.40 -7.98
CA ARG A 65 7.28 -9.37 -9.41
C ARG A 65 8.62 -8.75 -9.71
N SER A 66 9.08 -9.03 -10.90
CA SER A 66 10.45 -8.78 -11.36
C SER A 66 10.91 -7.33 -11.25
N HIS A 67 12.24 -7.16 -11.10
CA HIS A 67 12.91 -5.86 -11.00
C HIS A 67 12.52 -5.04 -9.77
N SER A 68 11.98 -5.67 -8.74
CA SER A 68 11.63 -4.98 -7.50
C SER A 68 12.79 -4.95 -6.52
N ILE A 69 12.88 -3.86 -5.75
CA ILE A 69 13.94 -3.63 -4.76
C ILE A 69 13.30 -3.42 -3.38
N PHE A 70 13.66 -4.27 -2.44
CA PHE A 70 13.26 -4.16 -1.04
C PHE A 70 14.47 -3.95 -0.15
N TYR A 71 14.49 -2.86 0.57
CA TYR A 71 15.59 -2.54 1.49
C TYR A 71 15.47 -3.34 2.79
N ALA A 72 16.61 -3.62 3.42
CA ALA A 72 16.67 -4.19 4.75
C ALA A 72 15.90 -3.30 5.76
N GLY A 73 15.47 -3.89 6.89
CA GLY A 73 14.82 -3.17 7.99
C GLY A 73 13.32 -2.96 7.83
N SER A 74 12.67 -3.64 6.88
CA SER A 74 11.23 -3.55 6.66
C SER A 74 10.53 -4.87 6.98
N THR A 75 9.25 -4.81 7.35
CA THR A 75 8.45 -6.00 7.69
C THR A 75 7.11 -5.97 6.98
N PHE A 76 6.82 -7.03 6.26
CA PHE A 76 5.56 -7.29 5.58
C PHE A 76 4.94 -8.56 6.14
N LYS A 77 3.68 -8.51 6.53
CA LYS A 77 2.93 -9.71 6.90
C LYS A 77 2.58 -10.55 5.67
N ASP A 78 1.68 -11.48 5.81
CA ASP A 78 1.35 -12.45 4.77
C ASP A 78 0.67 -11.83 3.56
N LYS A 79 0.85 -12.46 2.39
CA LYS A 79 0.20 -12.14 1.12
C LYS A 79 0.56 -10.74 0.57
N LEU A 80 1.83 -10.35 0.71
CA LEU A 80 2.35 -9.20 -0.03
C LEU A 80 2.33 -9.52 -1.54
N ILE A 81 1.71 -8.65 -2.34
CA ILE A 81 1.69 -8.78 -3.80
C ILE A 81 2.23 -7.49 -4.43
N THR A 82 3.22 -7.60 -5.31
CA THR A 82 3.72 -6.44 -6.03
C THR A 82 3.45 -6.52 -7.54
N GLY A 83 3.41 -5.36 -8.17
CA GLY A 83 3.68 -5.20 -9.60
C GLY A 83 5.18 -5.28 -9.88
N HIS A 84 5.57 -5.02 -11.12
CA HIS A 84 6.98 -4.98 -11.51
C HIS A 84 7.63 -3.66 -11.09
N ARG A 85 8.96 -3.68 -10.83
CA ARG A 85 9.76 -2.47 -10.54
C ARG A 85 9.23 -1.65 -9.37
N VAL A 86 8.84 -2.33 -8.31
CA VAL A 86 8.44 -1.69 -7.06
C VAL A 86 9.70 -1.46 -6.22
N THR A 87 9.83 -0.27 -5.63
CA THR A 87 10.87 0.04 -4.66
C THR A 87 10.26 0.29 -3.29
N VAL A 88 10.75 -0.41 -2.27
CA VAL A 88 10.34 -0.17 -0.88
C VAL A 88 11.57 0.01 -0.01
N ARG A 89 11.69 1.20 0.57
CA ARG A 89 12.80 1.54 1.44
C ARG A 89 12.60 1.03 2.86
N GLU A 90 13.67 1.17 3.65
CA GLU A 90 13.81 0.71 5.03
C GLU A 90 12.70 1.20 5.96
N LYS A 91 12.49 0.48 7.07
CA LYS A 91 11.53 0.82 8.14
C LYS A 91 10.09 1.01 7.64
N THR A 92 9.70 0.25 6.61
CA THR A 92 8.31 0.12 6.20
C THR A 92 7.70 -1.08 6.91
N TYR A 93 6.60 -0.87 7.61
CA TYR A 93 5.84 -1.94 8.26
C TYR A 93 4.48 -2.05 7.60
N ALA A 94 4.13 -3.25 7.11
CA ALA A 94 2.88 -3.47 6.43
C ALA A 94 2.12 -4.69 6.98
N GLY A 95 0.80 -4.55 7.03
CA GLY A 95 -0.13 -5.60 7.39
C GLY A 95 -0.29 -6.68 6.33
N ASN A 96 -1.35 -7.48 6.48
CA ASN A 96 -1.65 -8.57 5.56
C ASN A 96 -2.23 -8.06 4.24
N ASN A 97 -1.96 -8.79 3.18
CA ASN A 97 -2.56 -8.57 1.86
C ASN A 97 -2.32 -7.14 1.30
N LEU A 98 -1.11 -6.60 1.54
CA LEU A 98 -0.71 -5.37 0.87
C LEU A 98 -0.48 -5.64 -0.62
N GLN A 99 -1.08 -4.82 -1.48
CA GLN A 99 -0.85 -4.84 -2.91
C GLN A 99 -0.23 -3.53 -3.36
N ILE A 100 0.92 -3.60 -4.03
CA ILE A 100 1.65 -2.44 -4.56
C ILE A 100 1.78 -2.59 -6.07
N GLY A 101 1.20 -1.68 -6.84
CA GLY A 101 1.22 -1.72 -8.31
C GLY A 101 2.60 -1.41 -8.92
N THR A 102 2.73 -1.70 -10.19
CA THR A 102 3.95 -1.49 -10.98
C THR A 102 4.48 -0.06 -10.88
N LEU A 103 5.81 0.10 -10.78
CA LEU A 103 6.52 1.38 -10.72
C LEU A 103 6.15 2.25 -9.51
N SER A 104 5.60 1.66 -8.46
CA SER A 104 5.33 2.38 -7.22
C SER A 104 6.56 2.42 -6.32
N ASP A 105 6.61 3.44 -5.48
CA ASP A 105 7.73 3.75 -4.62
C ASP A 105 7.28 4.10 -3.20
N VAL A 106 7.87 3.45 -2.20
CA VAL A 106 7.61 3.68 -0.77
C VAL A 106 8.90 4.15 -0.10
N GLN A 107 8.91 5.39 0.38
CA GLN A 107 10.13 6.09 0.84
C GLN A 107 10.63 5.70 2.24
N GLY A 108 10.00 4.75 2.88
CA GLY A 108 10.45 4.25 4.19
C GLY A 108 9.86 4.98 5.39
N ASP A 109 10.16 4.47 6.59
CA ASP A 109 9.55 4.91 7.85
C ASP A 109 8.01 4.99 7.78
N CYS A 110 7.38 4.08 7.03
CA CYS A 110 5.95 4.06 6.76
C CYS A 110 5.25 2.95 7.53
N ASN A 111 4.01 3.21 7.96
CA ASN A 111 3.12 2.21 8.53
C ASN A 111 1.91 2.02 7.63
N ILE A 112 1.67 0.80 7.17
CA ILE A 112 0.62 0.43 6.24
C ILE A 112 -0.22 -0.69 6.86
N GLY A 113 -1.53 -0.52 6.91
CA GLY A 113 -2.44 -1.50 7.50
C GLY A 113 -2.71 -2.72 6.62
N ASP A 114 -3.75 -3.45 7.00
CA ASP A 114 -4.19 -4.65 6.28
C ASP A 114 -5.01 -4.29 5.02
N TYR A 115 -4.89 -5.10 3.97
CA TYR A 115 -5.71 -5.02 2.75
C TYR A 115 -5.63 -3.67 2.02
N VAL A 116 -4.49 -3.01 2.06
CA VAL A 116 -4.25 -1.79 1.30
C VAL A 116 -3.93 -2.14 -0.16
N ARG A 117 -4.53 -1.42 -1.09
CA ARG A 117 -4.33 -1.56 -2.53
C ARG A 117 -3.79 -0.25 -3.12
N ALA A 118 -2.49 -0.18 -3.32
CA ALA A 118 -1.84 0.89 -4.07
C ALA A 118 -1.70 0.44 -5.53
N HIS A 119 -2.29 1.19 -6.45
CA HIS A 119 -2.17 0.95 -7.88
C HIS A 119 -0.81 1.37 -8.44
N SER A 120 -0.63 1.30 -9.75
CA SER A 120 0.65 1.61 -10.40
C SER A 120 1.04 3.08 -10.27
N ASN A 121 2.35 3.34 -10.21
CA ASN A 121 2.92 4.69 -10.13
C ASN A 121 2.46 5.49 -8.89
N VAL A 122 2.20 4.83 -7.78
CA VAL A 122 1.89 5.49 -6.51
C VAL A 122 3.20 5.81 -5.80
N HIS A 123 3.33 7.06 -5.36
CA HIS A 123 4.43 7.49 -4.50
C HIS A 123 3.94 7.66 -3.07
N ILE A 124 4.55 6.94 -2.13
CA ILE A 124 4.26 7.03 -0.70
C ILE A 124 5.45 7.67 -0.01
N GLY A 125 5.30 8.96 0.33
CA GLY A 125 6.31 9.74 1.02
C GLY A 125 6.61 9.21 2.42
N LYS A 126 7.82 9.50 2.89
CA LYS A 126 8.32 9.09 4.20
C LYS A 126 7.39 9.52 5.33
N HIS A 127 7.31 8.69 6.40
CA HIS A 127 6.45 8.88 7.57
C HIS A 127 4.93 8.77 7.31
N SER A 128 4.51 8.31 6.14
CA SER A 128 3.09 8.09 5.86
C SER A 128 2.50 6.99 6.75
N LYS A 129 1.25 7.22 7.17
CA LYS A 129 0.44 6.28 7.96
C LYS A 129 -0.81 5.93 7.18
N ILE A 130 -0.95 4.70 6.76
CA ILE A 130 -2.04 4.21 5.93
C ILE A 130 -2.78 3.13 6.71
N GLY A 131 -4.07 3.34 6.98
CA GLY A 131 -4.93 2.42 7.71
C GLY A 131 -5.30 1.17 6.90
N ASN A 132 -6.42 0.56 7.24
CA ASN A 132 -6.87 -0.69 6.64
C ASN A 132 -7.89 -0.46 5.51
N TYR A 133 -7.95 -1.41 4.55
CA TYR A 133 -8.94 -1.41 3.48
C TYR A 133 -8.94 -0.15 2.63
N ILE A 134 -7.77 0.40 2.35
CA ILE A 134 -7.59 1.63 1.59
C ILE A 134 -7.29 1.32 0.13
N TRP A 135 -7.86 2.13 -0.76
CA TRP A 135 -7.58 2.12 -2.18
C TRP A 135 -6.89 3.41 -2.59
N ILE A 136 -5.68 3.29 -3.13
CA ILE A 136 -4.89 4.40 -3.68
C ILE A 136 -4.73 4.15 -5.17
N PHE A 137 -5.33 4.99 -5.98
CA PHE A 137 -5.39 4.82 -7.43
C PHE A 137 -4.14 5.31 -8.15
N PRO A 138 -3.98 5.01 -9.45
CA PRO A 138 -2.72 5.30 -10.16
C PRO A 138 -2.28 6.77 -10.09
N PHE A 139 -0.95 6.97 -10.02
CA PHE A 139 -0.30 8.28 -10.03
C PHE A 139 -0.64 9.17 -8.83
N VAL A 140 -1.10 8.63 -7.73
CA VAL A 140 -1.26 9.37 -6.47
C VAL A 140 0.11 9.61 -5.86
N VAL A 141 0.30 10.83 -5.32
CA VAL A 141 1.51 11.24 -4.64
C VAL A 141 1.18 11.68 -3.21
N LEU A 142 1.75 10.98 -2.23
CA LEU A 142 1.76 11.40 -0.83
C LEU A 142 3.08 12.10 -0.55
N THR A 143 3.05 13.40 -0.28
CA THR A 143 4.25 14.19 -0.02
C THR A 143 4.60 14.25 1.47
N ASN A 144 5.78 14.74 1.83
CA ASN A 144 6.25 14.73 3.22
C ASN A 144 7.12 15.91 3.63
N ASP A 145 7.51 16.80 2.70
CA ASP A 145 8.30 17.98 3.01
C ASP A 145 7.44 19.24 2.90
N PRO A 146 7.08 19.89 4.04
CA PRO A 146 6.17 21.04 4.03
C PRO A 146 6.80 22.33 3.45
N HIS A 147 8.11 22.43 3.46
CA HIS A 147 8.84 23.64 3.01
C HIS A 147 10.10 23.23 2.24
N PRO A 148 9.98 22.58 1.06
CA PRO A 148 11.14 22.00 0.37
C PRO A 148 12.22 23.04 0.00
N PRO A 149 13.49 22.81 0.38
CA PRO A 149 13.93 21.73 1.26
C PRO A 149 13.80 22.11 2.74
N SER A 150 13.38 21.17 3.59
CA SER A 150 13.35 21.38 5.04
C SER A 150 13.85 20.15 5.82
N GLU A 151 14.21 20.35 7.08
CA GLU A 151 14.53 19.26 7.99
C GLU A 151 13.29 18.64 8.65
N THR A 152 12.14 19.29 8.51
CA THR A 152 10.86 18.80 9.02
C THR A 152 10.21 17.90 8.00
N MET A 153 9.85 16.68 8.41
CA MET A 153 9.11 15.75 7.57
C MET A 153 7.80 15.38 8.20
N LEU A 154 6.71 15.59 7.49
CA LEU A 154 5.33 15.32 7.91
C LEU A 154 4.68 14.36 6.93
N GLY A 155 4.58 13.08 7.29
CA GLY A 155 3.88 12.09 6.47
C GLY A 155 2.37 12.33 6.41
N VAL A 156 1.75 11.88 5.33
CA VAL A 156 0.30 11.86 5.17
C VAL A 156 -0.30 10.73 6.00
N THR A 157 -1.47 10.98 6.59
CA THR A 157 -2.26 9.96 7.28
C THR A 157 -3.54 9.67 6.48
N ILE A 158 -3.78 8.41 6.14
CA ILE A 158 -5.03 7.95 5.49
C ILE A 158 -5.66 6.92 6.40
N LYS A 159 -6.89 7.16 6.85
CA LYS A 159 -7.62 6.27 7.74
C LYS A 159 -8.52 5.31 6.98
N ASP A 160 -9.03 4.31 7.71
CA ASP A 160 -9.69 3.10 7.19
C ASP A 160 -10.80 3.38 6.15
N TYR A 161 -10.90 2.51 5.17
CA TYR A 161 -11.91 2.51 4.10
C TYR A 161 -11.89 3.73 3.17
N SER A 162 -10.88 4.60 3.30
CA SER A 162 -10.77 5.79 2.45
C SER A 162 -10.24 5.45 1.05
N ILE A 163 -10.55 6.31 0.10
CA ILE A 163 -10.18 6.16 -1.31
C ILE A 163 -9.49 7.42 -1.79
N ILE A 164 -8.34 7.26 -2.41
CA ILE A 164 -7.59 8.35 -3.05
C ILE A 164 -7.60 8.11 -4.56
N ALA A 165 -8.37 8.89 -5.29
CA ALA A 165 -8.53 8.69 -6.73
C ALA A 165 -7.31 9.18 -7.53
N THR A 166 -7.26 8.76 -8.77
CA THR A 166 -6.14 8.90 -9.72
C THR A 166 -5.57 10.33 -9.79
N MET A 167 -4.22 10.42 -9.82
CA MET A 167 -3.47 11.67 -10.01
C MET A 167 -3.69 12.74 -8.93
N SER A 168 -4.11 12.34 -7.73
CA SER A 168 -4.24 13.27 -6.61
C SER A 168 -2.92 13.43 -5.88
N VAL A 169 -2.69 14.64 -5.37
CA VAL A 169 -1.53 14.98 -4.55
C VAL A 169 -2.01 15.38 -3.15
N LEU A 170 -1.47 14.74 -2.13
CA LEU A 170 -1.73 15.06 -0.73
C LEU A 170 -0.52 15.75 -0.12
N LEU A 171 -0.73 16.94 0.44
CA LEU A 171 0.36 17.73 1.01
C LEU A 171 0.81 17.20 2.38
N PRO A 172 2.02 17.54 2.84
CA PRO A 172 2.60 17.02 4.06
C PRO A 172 1.71 17.26 5.30
N GLY A 173 1.56 16.23 6.12
CA GLY A 173 0.79 16.31 7.37
C GLY A 173 -0.73 16.16 7.23
N VAL A 174 -1.26 16.15 6.02
CA VAL A 174 -2.69 16.00 5.76
C VAL A 174 -3.21 14.67 6.31
N THR A 175 -4.38 14.71 6.95
CA THR A 175 -5.15 13.54 7.37
C THR A 175 -6.41 13.38 6.53
N VAL A 176 -6.55 12.24 5.86
CA VAL A 176 -7.80 11.81 5.24
C VAL A 176 -8.50 10.87 6.23
N ASN A 177 -9.60 11.34 6.82
CA ASN A 177 -10.34 10.55 7.80
C ASN A 177 -11.16 9.43 7.15
N GLU A 178 -11.71 8.54 7.98
CA GLU A 178 -12.32 7.27 7.59
C GLU A 178 -13.46 7.47 6.57
N LEU A 179 -13.63 6.50 5.69
CA LEU A 179 -14.74 6.43 4.73
C LEU A 179 -14.79 7.62 3.75
N SER A 180 -13.71 8.38 3.62
CA SER A 180 -13.64 9.56 2.77
C SER A 180 -13.16 9.24 1.36
N LEU A 181 -13.48 10.11 0.42
CA LEU A 181 -13.08 10.03 -0.97
C LEU A 181 -12.37 11.31 -1.41
N VAL A 182 -11.14 11.17 -1.85
CA VAL A 182 -10.44 12.21 -2.60
C VAL A 182 -10.68 11.99 -4.10
N GLY A 183 -11.35 12.93 -4.76
CA GLY A 183 -11.64 12.90 -6.19
C GLY A 183 -10.37 12.98 -7.05
N ALA A 184 -10.43 12.51 -8.27
CA ALA A 184 -9.27 12.50 -9.17
C ALA A 184 -8.73 13.92 -9.45
N HIS A 185 -7.40 14.02 -9.69
CA HIS A 185 -6.70 15.29 -9.94
C HIS A 185 -6.84 16.34 -8.83
N SER A 186 -6.96 15.92 -7.60
CA SER A 186 -7.11 16.83 -6.46
C SER A 186 -5.77 17.18 -5.82
N LEU A 187 -5.63 18.46 -5.40
CA LEU A 187 -4.56 18.93 -4.52
C LEU A 187 -5.12 19.12 -3.12
N VAL A 188 -4.87 18.14 -2.24
CA VAL A 188 -5.38 18.13 -0.86
C VAL A 188 -4.35 18.79 0.05
N LYS A 189 -4.70 19.96 0.61
CA LYS A 189 -3.84 20.72 1.52
C LYS A 189 -4.37 20.82 2.94
N ASP A 190 -5.63 20.52 3.13
CA ASP A 190 -6.33 20.57 4.42
C ASP A 190 -6.84 19.16 4.77
N ASP A 191 -7.05 18.87 6.05
CA ASP A 191 -7.59 17.60 6.48
C ASP A 191 -8.98 17.33 5.87
N VAL A 192 -9.26 16.07 5.55
CA VAL A 192 -10.53 15.61 4.98
C VAL A 192 -11.39 15.00 6.07
N GLU A 193 -12.58 15.49 6.25
CA GLU A 193 -13.52 15.00 7.28
C GLU A 193 -14.05 13.61 6.94
N THR A 194 -14.41 12.85 7.99
CA THR A 194 -14.96 11.50 7.87
C THR A 194 -16.19 11.47 6.94
N GLY A 195 -16.22 10.53 6.03
CA GLY A 195 -17.38 10.29 5.16
C GLY A 195 -17.62 11.39 4.12
N THR A 196 -16.64 12.24 3.83
CA THR A 196 -16.79 13.33 2.85
C THR A 196 -16.06 13.05 1.54
N VAL A 197 -16.52 13.70 0.48
CA VAL A 197 -15.87 13.78 -0.82
C VAL A 197 -15.23 15.15 -0.96
N VAL A 198 -13.93 15.17 -1.21
CA VAL A 198 -13.21 16.39 -1.57
C VAL A 198 -12.68 16.28 -2.99
N ALA A 199 -12.69 17.38 -3.76
CA ALA A 199 -12.11 17.41 -5.10
C ALA A 199 -11.64 18.82 -5.50
N GLY A 200 -10.77 18.89 -6.52
CA GLY A 200 -10.26 20.12 -7.11
C GLY A 200 -8.84 20.50 -6.66
N SER A 201 -8.35 21.64 -7.16
CA SER A 201 -7.02 22.16 -6.85
C SER A 201 -7.12 23.67 -6.53
N PRO A 202 -7.09 24.07 -5.22
CA PRO A 202 -7.07 23.20 -4.05
C PRO A 202 -8.36 22.42 -3.86
N ALA A 203 -8.28 21.22 -3.25
CA ALA A 203 -9.44 20.39 -2.98
C ALA A 203 -10.37 21.06 -1.97
N LYS A 204 -11.68 20.95 -2.23
CA LYS A 204 -12.75 21.43 -1.36
C LYS A 204 -13.79 20.33 -1.20
N MET A 205 -14.52 20.36 -0.09
CA MET A 205 -15.66 19.46 0.13
C MET A 205 -16.70 19.67 -0.97
N ILE A 206 -17.13 18.56 -1.58
CA ILE A 206 -18.15 18.52 -2.63
C ILE A 206 -19.48 18.03 -2.06
N CYS A 207 -19.44 16.92 -1.33
CA CYS A 207 -20.63 16.30 -0.73
C CYS A 207 -20.19 15.25 0.31
N GLU A 208 -21.14 14.62 0.95
CA GLU A 208 -20.92 13.40 1.71
C GLU A 208 -20.77 12.19 0.75
N THR A 209 -19.97 11.19 1.14
CA THR A 209 -19.79 9.97 0.35
C THR A 209 -21.10 9.20 0.14
N SER A 210 -22.03 9.28 1.09
CA SER A 210 -23.39 8.71 1.00
C SER A 210 -24.22 9.26 -0.17
N SER A 211 -23.91 10.46 -0.64
CA SER A 211 -24.59 11.11 -1.77
C SER A 211 -24.09 10.62 -3.13
N VAL A 212 -22.93 9.99 -3.19
CA VAL A 212 -22.37 9.43 -4.42
C VAL A 212 -23.16 8.19 -4.80
N LYS A 213 -23.74 8.17 -6.00
CA LYS A 213 -24.59 7.09 -6.47
C LYS A 213 -23.84 6.10 -7.34
N LEU A 214 -24.25 4.82 -7.28
CA LEU A 214 -23.81 3.83 -8.26
C LEU A 214 -24.34 4.21 -9.66
N ARG A 215 -23.49 4.06 -10.65
CA ARG A 215 -23.84 4.44 -12.03
C ARG A 215 -24.96 3.56 -12.59
N GLU A 216 -24.87 2.25 -12.32
CA GLU A 216 -25.82 1.24 -12.77
C GLU A 216 -27.09 1.16 -11.91
N HIS A 217 -27.03 1.71 -10.68
CA HIS A 217 -28.10 1.72 -9.69
C HIS A 217 -28.17 3.08 -8.97
N PRO A 218 -28.70 4.12 -9.65
CA PRO A 218 -28.71 5.50 -9.13
C PRO A 218 -29.54 5.69 -7.83
N GLU A 219 -30.39 4.74 -7.49
CA GLU A 219 -31.13 4.71 -6.23
C GLU A 219 -30.24 4.34 -5.03
N LEU A 220 -29.10 3.66 -5.29
CA LEU A 220 -28.19 3.18 -4.25
C LEU A 220 -26.96 4.08 -4.13
N SER A 221 -26.48 4.25 -2.87
CA SER A 221 -25.20 4.89 -2.62
C SER A 221 -24.04 3.96 -2.98
N ALA A 222 -23.00 4.50 -3.62
CA ALA A 222 -21.76 3.77 -3.90
C ALA A 222 -20.90 3.52 -2.65
N TYR A 223 -21.19 4.23 -1.56
CA TYR A 223 -20.40 4.15 -0.33
C TYR A 223 -21.28 3.90 0.88
N PRO A 224 -20.76 3.21 1.91
CA PRO A 224 -19.40 2.64 1.98
C PRO A 224 -19.22 1.50 0.98
N TRP A 225 -18.12 1.53 0.24
CA TRP A 225 -17.83 0.61 -0.85
C TRP A 225 -17.87 -0.89 -0.47
N PRO A 226 -17.60 -1.34 0.79
CA PRO A 226 -17.73 -2.74 1.15
C PRO A 226 -19.16 -3.33 0.99
N LYS A 227 -20.17 -2.50 0.86
CA LYS A 227 -21.53 -2.94 0.54
C LYS A 227 -21.71 -3.46 -0.89
N HIS A 228 -20.79 -3.12 -1.78
CA HIS A 228 -20.94 -3.41 -3.22
C HIS A 228 -19.78 -4.18 -3.78
N PHE A 229 -18.61 -4.11 -3.15
CA PHE A 229 -17.39 -4.73 -3.65
C PHE A 229 -16.72 -5.60 -2.59
N ASP A 230 -16.73 -6.91 -2.81
CA ASP A 230 -16.15 -7.93 -1.92
C ASP A 230 -15.13 -8.86 -2.62
N ARG A 231 -14.90 -8.68 -3.90
CA ARG A 231 -13.99 -9.55 -4.67
C ARG A 231 -12.54 -9.47 -4.18
N GLY A 232 -11.94 -10.64 -3.96
CA GLY A 232 -10.54 -10.75 -3.52
C GLY A 232 -10.33 -10.51 -2.02
N TYR A 233 -11.41 -10.51 -1.23
CA TYR A 233 -11.37 -10.50 0.23
C TYR A 233 -11.83 -11.86 0.78
N PRO A 234 -11.23 -12.34 1.90
CA PRO A 234 -11.66 -13.58 2.54
C PRO A 234 -13.06 -13.46 3.16
N ASP A 235 -13.78 -14.58 3.25
CA ASP A 235 -15.13 -14.64 3.83
C ASP A 235 -15.20 -14.07 5.25
N VAL A 236 -14.14 -14.25 6.05
CA VAL A 236 -14.09 -13.70 7.40
C VAL A 236 -14.16 -12.14 7.39
N VAL A 237 -13.51 -11.50 6.43
CA VAL A 237 -13.54 -10.05 6.23
C VAL A 237 -14.91 -9.63 5.72
N ILE A 238 -15.44 -10.32 4.72
CA ILE A 238 -16.76 -10.04 4.14
C ILE A 238 -17.86 -10.16 5.21
N ASN A 239 -17.80 -11.20 6.04
CA ASN A 239 -18.76 -11.38 7.14
C ASN A 239 -18.66 -10.27 8.20
N GLN A 240 -17.44 -9.76 8.47
CA GLN A 240 -17.26 -8.60 9.34
C GLN A 240 -17.89 -7.35 8.73
N TRP A 241 -17.69 -7.12 7.43
CA TRP A 241 -18.30 -5.98 6.72
C TRP A 241 -19.83 -6.01 6.71
N ARG A 242 -20.42 -7.20 6.54
CA ARG A 242 -21.88 -7.38 6.64
C ARG A 242 -22.41 -6.96 7.99
N LYS A 243 -21.69 -7.28 9.07
CA LYS A 243 -22.06 -6.83 10.43
C LYS A 243 -21.92 -5.32 10.60
N THR A 244 -20.88 -4.72 10.02
CA THR A 244 -20.56 -3.30 10.20
C THR A 244 -21.40 -2.39 9.28
N PHE A 245 -21.58 -2.77 8.04
CA PHE A 245 -22.18 -1.94 6.98
C PHE A 245 -23.54 -2.45 6.50
N GLY A 246 -23.97 -3.64 6.92
CA GLY A 246 -25.18 -4.32 6.46
C GLY A 246 -24.89 -5.31 5.30
N GLU A 247 -25.93 -6.06 4.92
CA GLU A 247 -25.84 -7.04 3.84
C GLU A 247 -25.45 -6.38 2.50
N LYS A 248 -24.83 -7.18 1.62
CA LYS A 248 -24.49 -6.74 0.28
C LYS A 248 -25.76 -6.38 -0.49
N ILE A 249 -25.74 -5.23 -1.14
CA ILE A 249 -26.93 -4.70 -1.82
C ILE A 249 -26.98 -5.11 -3.30
N ILE A 250 -25.82 -5.51 -3.90
CA ILE A 250 -25.70 -5.92 -5.32
C ILE A 250 -24.85 -7.18 -5.42
#